data_e341698007d049aa9cd4971d5bfa310e
#
_entry.id   e341698007d049aa9cd4971d5bfa310e
#
_cell.length_a   1.000
_cell.length_b   1.000
_cell.length_c   1.000
_cell.angle_alpha   90.00
_cell.angle_beta   90.00
_cell.angle_gamma   90.00
#
_symmetry.space_group_name_H-M   'P 1'
#
loop_
_entity.id
_entity.type
_entity.pdbx_description
1 polymer ?
#
loop_
_entity_poly.entity_id
_entity_poly.type
_entity_poly.pdbx_seq_one_letter_code
_entity_poly.pdbx_strand_id
1 'polypeptide(L)'
;YMDVLTNSATDIVTALAPKPGADRQKLVASFDAALTRLQADTTLSRGDRLGALFARVDLARIDQPKNTMHPKLPPALVKEVRDTAATTDREVTNAFERQAVIPGTSQLLEEAGMWKESEALLKSSLAKSHSPYYLMSELGSNARKQGRTGEALQWYQQAWEKSDGPATRLQWGSSYLKALVELAPQDARRIESTAQSIFAEAAGQANAFDQRSGRSLERVGASLQKWNAGGKHQAAVDHLSTQVQGLCAKLPPADPQHATCESVFKASAKA
;
A
#
# COMPACT_ATOMS: atom_id res chain seq x y z
N TYR A 1 -18.05 -17.98 -5.72
CA TYR A 1 -18.49 -17.92 -4.32
C TYR A 1 -17.32 -17.64 -3.35
N MET A 2 -16.12 -18.15 -3.64
CA MET A 2 -14.94 -17.96 -2.77
C MET A 2 -14.63 -16.47 -2.59
N ASP A 3 -14.52 -15.69 -3.66
CA ASP A 3 -14.23 -14.25 -3.60
C ASP A 3 -15.22 -13.47 -2.74
N VAL A 4 -16.50 -13.84 -2.77
CA VAL A 4 -17.54 -13.21 -1.94
C VAL A 4 -17.32 -13.54 -0.47
N LEU A 5 -17.00 -14.80 -0.16
CA LEU A 5 -16.76 -15.25 1.22
C LEU A 5 -15.49 -14.61 1.81
N THR A 6 -14.44 -14.47 1.02
CA THR A 6 -13.17 -13.94 1.51
C THR A 6 -13.13 -12.40 1.55
N ASN A 7 -13.77 -11.73 0.57
CA ASN A 7 -13.64 -10.27 0.43
C ASN A 7 -14.85 -9.48 0.99
N SER A 8 -15.98 -10.13 1.23
CA SER A 8 -17.23 -9.44 1.62
C SER A 8 -17.88 -10.01 2.89
N ALA A 9 -17.22 -10.91 3.61
CA ALA A 9 -17.80 -11.56 4.77
C ALA A 9 -18.30 -10.57 5.83
N THR A 10 -17.47 -9.61 6.24
CA THR A 10 -17.82 -8.59 7.22
C THR A 10 -18.93 -7.65 6.74
N ASP A 11 -18.93 -7.28 5.48
CA ASP A 11 -19.96 -6.43 4.88
C ASP A 11 -21.31 -7.12 4.86
N ILE A 12 -21.34 -8.41 4.47
CA ILE A 12 -22.56 -9.23 4.45
C ILE A 12 -23.11 -9.41 5.86
N VAL A 13 -22.26 -9.76 6.81
CA VAL A 13 -22.66 -9.91 8.22
C VAL A 13 -23.19 -8.61 8.78
N THR A 14 -22.55 -7.50 8.47
CA THR A 14 -23.00 -6.16 8.92
C THR A 14 -24.32 -5.76 8.29
N ALA A 15 -24.54 -6.07 7.00
CA ALA A 15 -25.78 -5.77 6.31
C ALA A 15 -26.97 -6.60 6.83
N LEU A 16 -26.75 -7.89 7.10
CA LEU A 16 -27.80 -8.81 7.55
C LEU A 16 -28.08 -8.69 9.06
N ALA A 17 -27.07 -8.35 9.86
CA ALA A 17 -27.18 -8.15 11.30
C ALA A 17 -26.45 -6.87 11.72
N PRO A 18 -27.06 -5.68 11.50
CA PRO A 18 -26.38 -4.39 11.67
C PRO A 18 -26.01 -4.04 13.13
N LYS A 19 -26.61 -4.75 14.10
CA LYS A 19 -26.34 -4.54 15.53
C LYS A 19 -25.58 -5.72 16.14
N PRO A 20 -24.60 -5.49 17.03
CA PRO A 20 -24.03 -6.57 17.82
C PRO A 20 -25.12 -7.34 18.58
N GLY A 21 -25.01 -8.68 18.64
CA GLY A 21 -25.98 -9.55 19.32
C GLY A 21 -25.96 -10.97 18.81
N ALA A 22 -26.92 -11.77 19.28
CA ALA A 22 -26.98 -13.22 19.00
C ALA A 22 -27.05 -13.55 17.49
N ASP A 23 -27.81 -12.78 16.72
CA ASP A 23 -27.95 -13.02 15.28
C ASP A 23 -26.64 -12.73 14.53
N ARG A 24 -25.94 -11.62 14.86
CA ARG A 24 -24.62 -11.35 14.32
C ARG A 24 -23.63 -12.45 14.69
N GLN A 25 -23.62 -12.90 15.94
CA GLN A 25 -22.74 -13.98 16.40
C GLN A 25 -22.98 -15.29 15.63
N LYS A 26 -24.25 -15.65 15.37
CA LYS A 26 -24.59 -16.83 14.55
C LYS A 26 -24.07 -16.70 13.12
N LEU A 27 -24.24 -15.53 12.50
CA LEU A 27 -23.71 -15.28 11.14
C LEU A 27 -22.18 -15.36 11.14
N VAL A 28 -21.52 -14.68 12.06
CA VAL A 28 -20.05 -14.75 12.20
C VAL A 28 -19.57 -16.19 12.34
N ALA A 29 -20.20 -17.00 13.21
CA ALA A 29 -19.85 -18.40 13.38
C ALA A 29 -20.05 -19.23 12.10
N SER A 30 -21.13 -18.97 11.35
CA SER A 30 -21.41 -19.66 10.09
C SER A 30 -20.39 -19.32 9.00
N PHE A 31 -20.02 -18.04 8.87
CA PHE A 31 -18.97 -17.59 7.95
C PHE A 31 -17.60 -18.11 8.35
N ASP A 32 -17.24 -18.05 9.65
CA ASP A 32 -15.98 -18.58 10.15
C ASP A 32 -15.83 -20.07 9.84
N ALA A 33 -16.90 -20.87 10.04
CA ALA A 33 -16.89 -22.29 9.71
C ALA A 33 -16.72 -22.56 8.21
N ALA A 34 -17.31 -21.73 7.34
CA ALA A 34 -17.14 -21.85 5.89
C ALA A 34 -15.71 -21.47 5.47
N LEU A 35 -15.18 -20.36 6.00
CA LEU A 35 -13.83 -19.90 5.75
C LEU A 35 -12.76 -20.85 6.27
N THR A 36 -12.99 -21.48 7.42
CA THR A 36 -12.11 -22.54 7.96
C THR A 36 -12.00 -23.72 6.98
N ARG A 37 -13.11 -24.12 6.34
CA ARG A 37 -13.08 -25.16 5.31
C ARG A 37 -12.30 -24.74 4.08
N LEU A 38 -12.47 -23.49 3.59
CA LEU A 38 -11.69 -22.95 2.48
C LEU A 38 -10.20 -22.91 2.80
N GLN A 39 -9.86 -22.48 4.00
CA GLN A 39 -8.47 -22.42 4.44
C GLN A 39 -7.80 -23.79 4.48
N ALA A 40 -8.54 -24.85 4.85
CA ALA A 40 -8.07 -26.23 4.90
C ALA A 40 -8.01 -26.90 3.52
N ASP A 41 -8.65 -26.35 2.50
CA ASP A 41 -8.72 -26.93 1.15
C ASP A 41 -7.38 -26.78 0.43
N THR A 42 -6.65 -27.89 0.32
CA THR A 42 -5.34 -27.94 -0.34
C THR A 42 -5.40 -27.83 -1.86
N THR A 43 -6.59 -27.89 -2.47
CA THR A 43 -6.78 -27.66 -3.91
C THR A 43 -6.74 -26.16 -4.26
N LEU A 44 -6.97 -25.30 -3.26
CA LEU A 44 -6.86 -23.85 -3.41
C LEU A 44 -5.41 -23.36 -3.34
N SER A 45 -5.14 -22.25 -4.00
CA SER A 45 -3.84 -21.61 -3.92
C SER A 45 -3.49 -21.19 -2.48
N ARG A 46 -2.22 -21.02 -2.19
CA ARG A 46 -1.76 -20.51 -0.89
C ARG A 46 -2.34 -19.11 -0.60
N GLY A 47 -2.45 -18.27 -1.64
CA GLY A 47 -3.06 -16.93 -1.55
C GLY A 47 -4.54 -16.99 -1.17
N ASP A 48 -5.31 -17.89 -1.78
CA ASP A 48 -6.74 -18.05 -1.47
C ASP A 48 -6.96 -18.52 -0.03
N ARG A 49 -6.18 -19.47 0.43
CA ARG A 49 -6.22 -19.97 1.82
C ARG A 49 -5.81 -18.88 2.82
N LEU A 50 -4.83 -18.05 2.46
CA LEU A 50 -4.43 -16.88 3.26
C LEU A 50 -5.58 -15.86 3.33
N GLY A 51 -6.25 -15.59 2.20
CA GLY A 51 -7.43 -14.73 2.13
C GLY A 51 -8.58 -15.22 3.02
N ALA A 52 -8.81 -16.54 3.09
CA ALA A 52 -9.79 -17.11 3.99
C ALA A 52 -9.45 -16.86 5.48
N LEU A 53 -8.17 -17.03 5.85
CA LEU A 53 -7.73 -16.72 7.23
C LEU A 53 -7.83 -15.22 7.54
N PHE A 54 -7.53 -14.36 6.56
CA PHE A 54 -7.68 -12.92 6.69
C PHE A 54 -9.13 -12.53 7.01
N ALA A 55 -10.08 -13.06 6.24
CA ALA A 55 -11.51 -12.84 6.47
C ALA A 55 -11.98 -13.33 7.84
N ARG A 56 -11.41 -14.42 8.37
CA ARG A 56 -11.68 -14.91 9.73
C ARG A 56 -11.19 -13.93 10.80
N VAL A 57 -10.02 -13.33 10.60
CA VAL A 57 -9.50 -12.27 11.50
C VAL A 57 -10.42 -11.05 11.46
N ASP A 58 -10.86 -10.62 10.28
CA ASP A 58 -11.78 -9.50 10.14
C ASP A 58 -13.13 -9.75 10.80
N LEU A 59 -13.68 -10.94 10.65
CA LEU A 59 -14.92 -11.34 11.33
C LEU A 59 -14.76 -11.36 12.86
N ALA A 60 -13.64 -11.86 13.37
CA ALA A 60 -13.37 -11.91 14.80
C ALA A 60 -13.25 -10.51 15.45
N ARG A 61 -12.94 -9.48 14.65
CA ARG A 61 -12.83 -8.10 15.11
C ARG A 61 -13.99 -7.19 14.67
N ILE A 62 -15.05 -7.74 14.09
CA ILE A 62 -16.17 -7.00 13.47
C ILE A 62 -16.82 -5.95 14.41
N ASP A 63 -16.88 -6.23 15.70
CA ASP A 63 -17.46 -5.34 16.72
C ASP A 63 -16.43 -4.44 17.42
N GLN A 64 -15.16 -4.48 16.97
CA GLN A 64 -14.09 -3.64 17.51
C GLN A 64 -13.88 -2.38 16.64
N PRO A 65 -13.36 -1.28 17.19
CA PRO A 65 -13.02 -0.09 16.38
C PRO A 65 -12.07 -0.45 15.25
N LYS A 66 -12.35 0.07 14.03
CA LYS A 66 -11.57 -0.24 12.82
C LYS A 66 -10.06 0.03 12.97
N ASN A 67 -9.69 1.05 13.77
CA ASN A 67 -8.30 1.46 13.98
C ASN A 67 -7.66 0.82 15.20
N THR A 68 -8.21 -0.29 15.72
CA THR A 68 -7.63 -0.99 16.87
C THR A 68 -6.30 -1.63 16.48
N MET A 69 -5.20 -1.13 17.06
CA MET A 69 -3.85 -1.62 16.80
C MET A 69 -3.59 -3.03 17.36
N HIS A 70 -4.27 -3.39 18.44
CA HIS A 70 -4.15 -4.69 19.13
C HIS A 70 -5.54 -5.25 19.37
N PRO A 71 -6.17 -5.84 18.33
CA PRO A 71 -7.51 -6.40 18.46
C PRO A 71 -7.53 -7.59 19.44
N LYS A 72 -8.65 -7.76 20.11
CA LYS A 72 -8.90 -8.94 20.94
C LYS A 72 -9.38 -10.07 20.03
N LEU A 73 -8.53 -11.04 19.79
CA LEU A 73 -8.83 -12.22 18.98
C LEU A 73 -8.87 -13.48 19.85
N PRO A 74 -9.62 -14.51 19.44
CA PRO A 74 -9.57 -15.82 20.09
C PRO A 74 -8.14 -16.38 20.09
N PRO A 75 -7.62 -16.94 21.21
CA PRO A 75 -6.24 -17.44 21.29
C PRO A 75 -5.90 -18.49 20.22
N ALA A 76 -6.86 -19.32 19.83
CA ALA A 76 -6.67 -20.30 18.76
C ALA A 76 -6.43 -19.63 17.42
N LEU A 77 -7.18 -18.56 17.09
CA LEU A 77 -7.00 -17.80 15.86
C LEU A 77 -5.64 -17.05 15.84
N VAL A 78 -5.25 -16.47 16.98
CA VAL A 78 -3.91 -15.84 17.15
C VAL A 78 -2.80 -16.86 16.86
N LYS A 79 -2.91 -18.06 17.42
CA LYS A 79 -1.94 -19.15 17.16
C LYS A 79 -1.92 -19.53 15.69
N GLU A 80 -3.08 -19.68 15.08
CA GLU A 80 -3.23 -20.08 13.67
C GLU A 80 -2.60 -19.04 12.71
N VAL A 81 -2.82 -17.74 12.95
CA VAL A 81 -2.16 -16.65 12.20
C VAL A 81 -0.64 -16.77 12.30
N ARG A 82 -0.11 -16.96 13.51
CA ARG A 82 1.33 -17.09 13.75
C ARG A 82 1.93 -18.31 13.06
N ASP A 83 1.26 -19.45 13.19
CA ASP A 83 1.70 -20.71 12.59
C ASP A 83 1.68 -20.62 11.05
N THR A 84 0.65 -20.00 10.47
CA THR A 84 0.53 -19.76 9.03
C THR A 84 1.66 -18.86 8.53
N ALA A 85 1.98 -17.79 9.24
CA ALA A 85 3.07 -16.89 8.88
C ALA A 85 4.44 -17.61 8.95
N ALA A 86 4.70 -18.35 9.99
CA ALA A 86 5.93 -19.13 10.16
C ALA A 86 6.08 -20.21 9.08
N THR A 87 4.99 -20.90 8.75
CA THR A 87 4.95 -21.93 7.70
C THR A 87 5.18 -21.32 6.34
N THR A 88 4.54 -20.18 6.04
CA THR A 88 4.73 -19.45 4.77
C THR A 88 6.19 -19.01 4.59
N ASP A 89 6.81 -18.44 5.62
CA ASP A 89 8.22 -18.01 5.54
C ASP A 89 9.18 -19.18 5.32
N ARG A 90 8.93 -20.31 5.96
CA ARG A 90 9.77 -21.50 5.85
C ARG A 90 9.63 -22.24 4.51
N GLU A 91 8.38 -22.39 4.02
CA GLU A 91 8.09 -23.26 2.87
C GLU A 91 8.19 -22.54 1.53
N VAL A 92 7.87 -21.25 1.48
CA VAL A 92 7.94 -20.47 0.24
C VAL A 92 9.37 -19.98 0.04
N THR A 93 10.16 -20.74 -0.72
CA THR A 93 11.57 -20.43 -0.99
C THR A 93 11.81 -19.73 -2.34
N ASN A 94 10.88 -19.87 -3.28
CA ASN A 94 10.99 -19.21 -4.60
C ASN A 94 10.78 -17.69 -4.45
N ALA A 95 11.70 -16.89 -4.98
CA ALA A 95 11.71 -15.42 -4.83
C ALA A 95 10.47 -14.73 -5.43
N PHE A 96 9.92 -15.25 -6.54
CA PHE A 96 8.70 -14.70 -7.16
C PHE A 96 7.45 -15.09 -6.38
N GLU A 97 7.36 -16.34 -5.90
CA GLU A 97 6.25 -16.78 -5.07
C GLU A 97 6.24 -16.02 -3.73
N ARG A 98 7.42 -15.78 -3.13
CA ARG A 98 7.53 -14.94 -1.91
C ARG A 98 6.95 -13.56 -2.13
N GLN A 99 7.20 -12.95 -3.27
CA GLN A 99 6.65 -11.63 -3.60
C GLN A 99 5.12 -11.63 -3.67
N ALA A 100 4.51 -12.72 -4.04
CA ALA A 100 3.05 -12.85 -4.10
C ALA A 100 2.41 -13.06 -2.72
N VAL A 101 3.11 -13.73 -1.78
CA VAL A 101 2.48 -14.16 -0.53
C VAL A 101 2.98 -13.43 0.73
N ILE A 102 4.25 -12.99 0.78
CA ILE A 102 4.82 -12.35 1.98
C ILE A 102 4.14 -11.02 2.34
N PRO A 103 3.84 -10.12 1.39
CA PRO A 103 3.10 -8.89 1.71
C PRO A 103 1.74 -9.17 2.37
N GLY A 104 0.95 -10.10 1.79
CA GLY A 104 -0.34 -10.50 2.37
C GLY A 104 -0.19 -11.15 3.74
N THR A 105 0.84 -11.97 3.93
CA THR A 105 1.12 -12.59 5.24
C THR A 105 1.51 -11.55 6.29
N SER A 106 2.29 -10.54 5.92
CA SER A 106 2.65 -9.44 6.82
C SER A 106 1.45 -8.59 7.21
N GLN A 107 0.56 -8.30 6.26
CA GLN A 107 -0.70 -7.60 6.53
C GLN A 107 -1.63 -8.40 7.45
N LEU A 108 -1.72 -9.72 7.26
CA LEU A 108 -2.48 -10.60 8.16
C LEU A 108 -1.97 -10.51 9.60
N LEU A 109 -0.65 -10.51 9.80
CA LEU A 109 -0.04 -10.32 11.11
C LEU A 109 -0.41 -8.95 11.71
N GLU A 110 -0.40 -7.88 10.90
CA GLU A 110 -0.80 -6.53 11.34
C GLU A 110 -2.27 -6.48 11.74
N GLU A 111 -3.17 -7.05 10.95
CA GLU A 111 -4.59 -7.11 11.26
C GLU A 111 -4.88 -7.92 12.54
N ALA A 112 -4.02 -8.87 12.85
CA ALA A 112 -4.04 -9.60 14.11
C ALA A 112 -3.33 -8.89 15.28
N GLY A 113 -2.77 -7.67 15.05
CA GLY A 113 -2.06 -6.89 16.07
C GLY A 113 -0.63 -7.33 16.34
N MET A 114 -0.06 -8.19 15.48
CA MET A 114 1.28 -8.76 15.60
C MET A 114 2.32 -7.93 14.81
N TRP A 115 2.44 -6.65 15.16
CA TRP A 115 3.24 -5.66 14.44
C TRP A 115 4.72 -6.01 14.37
N LYS A 116 5.29 -6.54 15.47
CA LYS A 116 6.70 -6.93 15.53
C LYS A 116 7.00 -8.17 14.68
N GLU A 117 6.09 -9.12 14.67
CA GLU A 117 6.20 -10.32 13.84
C GLU A 117 6.08 -9.99 12.36
N SER A 118 5.17 -9.08 11.98
CA SER A 118 5.06 -8.54 10.61
C SER A 118 6.38 -7.89 10.18
N GLU A 119 6.93 -6.99 10.99
CA GLU A 119 8.18 -6.31 10.72
C GLU A 119 9.36 -7.29 10.57
N ALA A 120 9.45 -8.28 11.47
CA ALA A 120 10.49 -9.31 11.42
C ALA A 120 10.40 -10.16 10.13
N LEU A 121 9.18 -10.57 9.74
CA LEU A 121 8.94 -11.31 8.50
C LEU A 121 9.37 -10.50 7.26
N LEU A 122 8.98 -9.23 7.19
CA LEU A 122 9.34 -8.35 6.08
C LEU A 122 10.86 -8.16 5.99
N LYS A 123 11.52 -7.85 7.12
CA LYS A 123 12.99 -7.65 7.17
C LYS A 123 13.76 -8.90 6.77
N SER A 124 13.37 -10.08 7.28
CA SER A 124 14.01 -11.34 6.93
C SER A 124 13.80 -11.76 5.46
N SER A 125 12.76 -11.21 4.83
CA SER A 125 12.42 -11.51 3.44
C SER A 125 13.09 -10.59 2.42
N LEU A 126 13.66 -9.46 2.81
CA LEU A 126 14.27 -8.49 1.88
C LEU A 126 15.30 -9.14 0.95
N ALA A 127 16.24 -9.89 1.51
CA ALA A 127 17.30 -10.55 0.73
C ALA A 127 16.82 -11.78 -0.07
N LYS A 128 15.62 -12.26 0.22
CA LYS A 128 15.00 -13.42 -0.43
C LYS A 128 14.00 -13.02 -1.53
N SER A 129 13.68 -11.73 -1.66
CA SER A 129 12.69 -11.22 -2.61
C SER A 129 13.35 -10.84 -3.93
N HIS A 130 12.65 -11.13 -5.03
CA HIS A 130 13.03 -10.65 -6.38
C HIS A 130 12.95 -9.11 -6.46
N SER A 131 11.99 -8.50 -5.79
CA SER A 131 11.75 -7.06 -5.84
C SER A 131 11.55 -6.50 -4.42
N PRO A 132 12.65 -6.34 -3.64
CA PRO A 132 12.59 -6.01 -2.21
C PRO A 132 11.94 -4.66 -1.91
N TYR A 133 11.86 -3.75 -2.89
CA TYR A 133 11.23 -2.44 -2.72
C TYR A 133 9.74 -2.52 -2.40
N TYR A 134 9.03 -3.58 -2.77
CA TYR A 134 7.67 -3.81 -2.30
C TYR A 134 7.64 -4.05 -0.79
N LEU A 135 8.54 -4.91 -0.28
CA LEU A 135 8.63 -5.20 1.16
C LEU A 135 9.11 -3.98 1.96
N MET A 136 9.99 -3.15 1.37
CA MET A 136 10.40 -1.87 1.97
C MET A 136 9.21 -0.91 2.12
N SER A 137 8.31 -0.87 1.13
CA SER A 137 7.08 -0.09 1.22
C SER A 137 6.14 -0.60 2.31
N GLU A 138 6.01 -1.91 2.47
CA GLU A 138 5.24 -2.51 3.58
C GLU A 138 5.87 -2.18 4.94
N LEU A 139 7.20 -2.22 5.07
CA LEU A 139 7.91 -1.76 6.27
C LEU A 139 7.63 -0.28 6.57
N GLY A 140 7.59 0.55 5.53
CA GLY A 140 7.20 1.96 5.65
C GLY A 140 5.78 2.12 6.16
N SER A 141 4.84 1.35 5.62
CA SER A 141 3.44 1.33 6.06
C SER A 141 3.30 0.86 7.52
N ASN A 142 3.98 -0.23 7.87
CA ASN A 142 4.03 -0.77 9.23
C ASN A 142 4.54 0.27 10.23
N ALA A 143 5.67 0.92 9.94
CA ALA A 143 6.24 1.97 10.78
C ALA A 143 5.30 3.18 10.89
N ARG A 144 4.69 3.61 9.76
CA ARG A 144 3.74 4.72 9.72
C ARG A 144 2.52 4.46 10.60
N LYS A 145 1.90 3.30 10.48
CA LYS A 145 0.73 2.92 11.30
C LYS A 145 1.05 2.94 12.80
N GLN A 146 2.28 2.62 13.17
CA GLN A 146 2.77 2.68 14.55
C GLN A 146 3.29 4.06 14.98
N GLY A 147 3.14 5.12 14.17
CA GLY A 147 3.59 6.48 14.47
C GLY A 147 5.12 6.69 14.39
N ARG A 148 5.86 5.72 13.87
CA ARG A 148 7.32 5.81 13.70
C ARG A 148 7.68 6.54 12.41
N THR A 149 7.32 7.83 12.36
CA THR A 149 7.38 8.68 11.16
C THR A 149 8.75 8.69 10.47
N GLY A 150 9.84 8.87 11.24
CA GLY A 150 11.19 8.92 10.67
C GLY A 150 11.58 7.60 9.98
N GLU A 151 11.28 6.47 10.62
CA GLU A 151 11.53 5.14 10.07
C GLU A 151 10.68 4.87 8.83
N ALA A 152 9.39 5.27 8.86
CA ALA A 152 8.50 5.14 7.70
C ALA A 152 9.07 5.87 6.48
N LEU A 153 9.52 7.11 6.64
CA LEU A 153 10.11 7.90 5.56
C LEU A 153 11.43 7.29 5.04
N GLN A 154 12.24 6.71 5.91
CA GLN A 154 13.46 6.00 5.49
C GLN A 154 13.14 4.77 4.62
N TRP A 155 12.14 3.98 5.02
CA TRP A 155 11.74 2.81 4.24
C TRP A 155 11.13 3.18 2.89
N TYR A 156 10.26 4.20 2.80
CA TYR A 156 9.70 4.67 1.53
C TYR A 156 10.78 5.24 0.61
N GLN A 157 11.78 5.95 1.16
CA GLN A 157 12.94 6.41 0.40
C GLN A 157 13.74 5.24 -0.18
N GLN A 158 14.07 4.24 0.65
CA GLN A 158 14.78 3.05 0.21
C GLN A 158 13.99 2.27 -0.85
N ALA A 159 12.66 2.19 -0.73
CA ALA A 159 11.81 1.58 -1.75
C ALA A 159 11.97 2.28 -3.11
N TRP A 160 12.01 3.61 -3.13
CA TRP A 160 12.28 4.37 -4.34
C TRP A 160 13.70 4.14 -4.86
N GLU A 161 14.71 4.30 -4.01
CA GLU A 161 16.14 4.18 -4.39
C GLU A 161 16.49 2.79 -4.93
N LYS A 162 15.87 1.74 -4.39
CA LYS A 162 16.10 0.33 -4.77
C LYS A 162 15.17 -0.18 -5.87
N SER A 163 14.17 0.62 -6.27
CA SER A 163 13.25 0.21 -7.32
C SER A 163 13.93 0.22 -8.69
N ASP A 164 13.53 -0.71 -9.54
CA ASP A 164 14.10 -0.89 -10.87
C ASP A 164 13.03 -0.70 -11.96
N GLY A 165 13.48 -0.18 -13.09
CA GLY A 165 12.66 0.14 -14.25
C GLY A 165 11.98 1.52 -14.16
N PRO A 166 11.91 2.23 -15.31
CA PRO A 166 11.54 3.64 -15.37
C PRO A 166 10.15 3.94 -14.78
N ALA A 167 9.12 3.21 -15.18
CA ALA A 167 7.76 3.40 -14.65
C ALA A 167 7.65 3.02 -13.16
N THR A 168 8.42 2.03 -12.72
CA THR A 168 8.47 1.59 -11.32
C THR A 168 9.11 2.67 -10.44
N ARG A 169 10.20 3.27 -10.89
CA ARG A 169 10.85 4.38 -10.17
C ARG A 169 9.93 5.58 -10.00
N LEU A 170 9.19 5.98 -11.04
CA LEU A 170 8.21 7.06 -10.93
C LEU A 170 7.08 6.71 -9.93
N GLN A 171 6.64 5.46 -9.91
CA GLN A 171 5.63 4.99 -8.97
C GLN A 171 6.11 5.10 -7.51
N TRP A 172 7.31 4.60 -7.21
CA TRP A 172 7.84 4.61 -5.84
C TRP A 172 8.29 5.99 -5.40
N GLY A 173 8.82 6.81 -6.31
CA GLY A 173 9.10 8.24 -6.07
C GLY A 173 7.84 9.02 -5.70
N SER A 174 6.76 8.81 -6.46
CA SER A 174 5.45 9.38 -6.15
C SER A 174 4.93 8.96 -4.76
N SER A 175 5.10 7.69 -4.39
CA SER A 175 4.70 7.17 -3.08
C SER A 175 5.53 7.79 -1.95
N TYR A 176 6.84 7.92 -2.14
CA TYR A 176 7.72 8.58 -1.18
C TYR A 176 7.39 10.05 -1.00
N LEU A 177 7.19 10.81 -2.11
CA LEU A 177 6.80 12.22 -2.03
C LEU A 177 5.47 12.40 -1.28
N LYS A 178 4.48 11.57 -1.57
CA LYS A 178 3.21 11.58 -0.84
C LYS A 178 3.44 11.37 0.66
N ALA A 179 4.27 10.39 1.04
CA ALA A 179 4.59 10.15 2.44
C ALA A 179 5.30 11.35 3.09
N LEU A 180 6.23 12.02 2.38
CA LEU A 180 6.88 13.25 2.87
C LEU A 180 5.87 14.36 3.15
N VAL A 181 4.97 14.62 2.20
CA VAL A 181 3.94 15.66 2.34
C VAL A 181 3.01 15.36 3.52
N GLU A 182 2.68 14.10 3.75
CA GLU A 182 1.76 13.70 4.83
C GLU A 182 2.43 13.63 6.21
N LEU A 183 3.67 13.19 6.28
CA LEU A 183 4.36 12.88 7.53
C LEU A 183 5.37 13.94 7.99
N ALA A 184 5.90 14.75 7.05
CA ALA A 184 6.88 15.80 7.31
C ALA A 184 6.61 17.04 6.44
N PRO A 185 5.39 17.63 6.44
CA PRO A 185 5.02 18.75 5.56
C PRO A 185 5.86 20.01 5.81
N GLN A 186 6.52 20.12 6.95
CA GLN A 186 7.43 21.22 7.30
C GLN A 186 8.82 21.09 6.65
N ASP A 187 9.19 19.94 6.11
CA ASP A 187 10.48 19.72 5.43
C ASP A 187 10.39 20.12 3.95
N ALA A 188 10.16 21.42 3.74
CA ALA A 188 9.95 21.99 2.42
C ALA A 188 11.10 21.69 1.45
N ARG A 189 12.35 21.78 1.94
CA ARG A 189 13.54 21.52 1.13
C ARG A 189 13.57 20.08 0.61
N ARG A 190 13.25 19.12 1.46
CA ARG A 190 13.25 17.71 1.08
C ARG A 190 12.10 17.38 0.12
N ILE A 191 10.91 17.96 0.34
CA ILE A 191 9.77 17.79 -0.55
C ILE A 191 10.09 18.33 -1.94
N GLU A 192 10.61 19.57 -2.02
CA GLU A 192 10.96 20.20 -3.30
C GLU A 192 12.06 19.42 -4.04
N SER A 193 13.16 19.08 -3.36
CA SER A 193 14.25 18.31 -3.98
C SER A 193 13.83 16.92 -4.44
N THR A 194 12.94 16.25 -3.69
CA THR A 194 12.37 14.95 -4.09
C THR A 194 11.53 15.10 -5.35
N ALA A 195 10.65 16.09 -5.43
CA ALA A 195 9.83 16.35 -6.61
C ALA A 195 10.68 16.68 -7.84
N GLN A 196 11.70 17.54 -7.68
CA GLN A 196 12.66 17.85 -8.75
C GLN A 196 13.34 16.59 -9.29
N SER A 197 13.78 15.70 -8.40
CA SER A 197 14.42 14.45 -8.79
C SER A 197 13.46 13.53 -9.57
N ILE A 198 12.19 13.42 -9.14
CA ILE A 198 11.17 12.63 -9.85
C ILE A 198 10.94 13.19 -11.27
N PHE A 199 10.82 14.51 -11.41
CA PHE A 199 10.65 15.15 -12.73
C PHE A 199 11.91 15.04 -13.59
N ALA A 200 13.10 15.05 -13.00
CA ALA A 200 14.35 14.80 -13.70
C ALA A 200 14.43 13.35 -14.24
N GLU A 201 13.99 12.37 -13.46
CA GLU A 201 13.85 10.97 -13.91
C GLU A 201 12.83 10.86 -15.07
N ALA A 202 11.70 11.57 -14.99
CA ALA A 202 10.71 11.59 -16.06
C ALA A 202 11.28 12.21 -17.36
N ALA A 203 12.13 13.22 -17.26
CA ALA A 203 12.78 13.87 -18.42
C ALA A 203 13.62 12.90 -19.27
N GLY A 204 14.13 11.83 -18.68
CA GLY A 204 14.89 10.79 -19.37
C GLY A 204 14.05 9.68 -20.01
N GLN A 205 12.71 9.76 -19.95
CA GLN A 205 11.79 8.70 -20.39
C GLN A 205 10.90 9.18 -21.53
N ALA A 206 10.93 8.47 -22.67
CA ALA A 206 10.14 8.85 -23.85
C ALA A 206 8.61 8.78 -23.62
N ASN A 207 8.16 7.95 -22.68
CA ASN A 207 6.75 7.69 -22.34
C ASN A 207 6.42 7.99 -20.87
N ALA A 208 7.06 9.06 -20.33
CA ALA A 208 6.89 9.45 -18.93
C ALA A 208 5.45 9.82 -18.55
N PHE A 209 4.72 10.39 -19.50
CA PHE A 209 3.33 10.86 -19.28
C PHE A 209 2.29 9.89 -19.79
N ASP A 210 2.68 8.65 -20.15
CA ASP A 210 1.76 7.61 -20.58
C ASP A 210 1.36 6.69 -19.44
N GLN A 211 0.12 6.19 -19.47
CA GLN A 211 -0.45 5.13 -18.62
C GLN A 211 -0.03 5.20 -17.12
N ARG A 212 0.72 4.20 -16.63
CA ARG A 212 1.13 4.10 -15.21
C ARG A 212 2.11 5.21 -14.81
N SER A 213 3.02 5.56 -15.69
CA SER A 213 3.99 6.64 -15.45
C SER A 213 3.27 7.99 -15.32
N GLY A 214 2.38 8.31 -16.26
CA GLY A 214 1.58 9.53 -16.22
C GLY A 214 0.75 9.64 -14.94
N ARG A 215 0.03 8.57 -14.56
CA ARG A 215 -0.71 8.54 -13.28
C ARG A 215 0.19 8.74 -12.05
N SER A 216 1.44 8.32 -12.11
CA SER A 216 2.39 8.57 -11.01
C SER A 216 2.78 10.03 -10.93
N LEU A 217 3.01 10.69 -12.07
CA LEU A 217 3.32 12.13 -12.11
C LEU A 217 2.10 12.99 -11.72
N GLU A 218 0.89 12.62 -12.12
CA GLU A 218 -0.34 13.28 -11.66
C GLU A 218 -0.49 13.19 -10.12
N ARG A 219 -0.16 12.05 -9.51
CA ARG A 219 -0.14 11.92 -8.04
C ARG A 219 0.94 12.79 -7.39
N VAL A 220 2.09 12.98 -8.02
CA VAL A 220 3.11 13.95 -7.58
C VAL A 220 2.51 15.36 -7.57
N GLY A 221 1.91 15.80 -8.67
CA GLY A 221 1.26 17.11 -8.76
C GLY A 221 0.17 17.30 -7.71
N ALA A 222 -0.72 16.32 -7.56
CA ALA A 222 -1.78 16.35 -6.54
C ALA A 222 -1.22 16.45 -5.11
N SER A 223 -0.14 15.75 -4.80
CA SER A 223 0.52 15.82 -3.49
C SER A 223 1.11 17.21 -3.23
N LEU A 224 1.74 17.82 -4.25
CA LEU A 224 2.29 19.17 -4.16
C LEU A 224 1.21 20.25 -4.03
N GLN A 225 0.09 20.11 -4.74
CA GLN A 225 -1.06 20.99 -4.59
C GLN A 225 -1.65 20.93 -3.18
N LYS A 226 -1.80 19.72 -2.62
CA LYS A 226 -2.23 19.52 -1.23
C LYS A 226 -1.26 20.17 -0.25
N TRP A 227 0.04 20.01 -0.46
CA TRP A 227 1.09 20.64 0.36
C TRP A 227 1.03 22.16 0.31
N ASN A 228 0.70 22.73 -0.86
CA ASN A 228 0.56 24.17 -1.10
C ASN A 228 -0.82 24.73 -0.63
N ALA A 229 -1.62 23.99 0.11
CA ALA A 229 -2.91 24.47 0.54
C ALA A 229 -2.81 25.88 1.20
N GLY A 230 -3.59 26.82 0.68
CA GLY A 230 -3.55 28.22 1.11
C GLY A 230 -2.31 29.01 0.61
N GLY A 231 -1.61 28.51 -0.42
CA GLY A 231 -0.48 29.22 -1.06
C GLY A 231 0.81 29.24 -0.23
N LYS A 232 0.92 28.42 0.79
CA LYS A 232 2.06 28.42 1.75
C LYS A 232 3.42 28.10 1.08
N HIS A 233 3.38 27.38 -0.04
CA HIS A 233 4.57 26.90 -0.75
C HIS A 233 4.52 27.30 -2.24
N GLN A 234 3.84 28.41 -2.57
CA GLN A 234 3.55 28.80 -3.96
C GLN A 234 4.81 28.90 -4.80
N ALA A 235 5.87 29.54 -4.31
CA ALA A 235 7.12 29.70 -5.06
C ALA A 235 7.76 28.35 -5.45
N ALA A 236 7.75 27.37 -4.54
CA ALA A 236 8.25 26.02 -4.83
C ALA A 236 7.38 25.31 -5.88
N VAL A 237 6.06 25.42 -5.76
CA VAL A 237 5.12 24.80 -6.71
C VAL A 237 5.24 25.46 -8.09
N ASP A 238 5.39 26.78 -8.17
CA ASP A 238 5.60 27.51 -9.44
C ASP A 238 6.91 27.06 -10.13
N HIS A 239 7.99 26.92 -9.36
CA HIS A 239 9.26 26.42 -9.86
C HIS A 239 9.13 24.99 -10.43
N LEU A 240 8.50 24.07 -9.67
CA LEU A 240 8.27 22.70 -10.11
C LEU A 240 7.32 22.60 -11.30
N SER A 241 6.30 23.45 -11.35
CA SER A 241 5.38 23.56 -12.50
C SER A 241 6.12 24.02 -13.76
N THR A 242 7.02 25.01 -13.65
CA THR A 242 7.86 25.46 -14.75
C THR A 242 8.75 24.33 -15.28
N GLN A 243 9.32 23.52 -14.39
CA GLN A 243 10.09 22.34 -14.79
C GLN A 243 9.25 21.36 -15.62
N VAL A 244 8.03 21.05 -15.20
CA VAL A 244 7.12 20.14 -15.94
C VAL A 244 6.67 20.76 -17.26
N GLN A 245 6.35 22.06 -17.30
CA GLN A 245 6.02 22.77 -18.55
C GLN A 245 7.15 22.66 -19.58
N GLY A 246 8.42 22.77 -19.12
CA GLY A 246 9.59 22.55 -19.96
C GLY A 246 9.70 21.13 -20.50
N LEU A 247 9.17 20.12 -19.81
CA LEU A 247 9.08 18.76 -20.33
C LEU A 247 7.95 18.63 -21.36
N CYS A 248 6.77 19.20 -21.07
CA CYS A 248 5.63 19.19 -22.00
C CYS A 248 5.97 19.86 -23.33
N ALA A 249 6.71 20.98 -23.30
CA ALA A 249 7.13 21.68 -24.50
C ALA A 249 8.08 20.88 -25.41
N LYS A 250 8.71 19.83 -24.90
CA LYS A 250 9.57 18.93 -25.70
C LYS A 250 8.81 17.79 -26.38
N LEU A 251 7.57 17.54 -25.99
CA LEU A 251 6.74 16.54 -26.64
C LEU A 251 6.34 17.01 -28.04
N PRO A 252 6.28 16.10 -29.04
CA PRO A 252 5.75 16.45 -30.36
C PRO A 252 4.31 16.99 -30.26
N PRO A 253 3.91 17.99 -31.06
CA PRO A 253 2.58 18.61 -30.95
C PRO A 253 1.39 17.65 -31.01
N ALA A 254 1.53 16.55 -31.73
CA ALA A 254 0.49 15.51 -31.86
C ALA A 254 0.64 14.34 -30.85
N ASP A 255 1.57 14.44 -29.91
CA ASP A 255 1.82 13.37 -28.93
C ASP A 255 0.64 13.28 -27.96
N PRO A 256 0.02 12.09 -27.80
CA PRO A 256 -1.11 11.90 -26.88
C PRO A 256 -0.74 12.17 -25.40
N GLN A 257 0.54 12.18 -25.06
CA GLN A 257 1.03 12.47 -23.72
C GLN A 257 0.85 13.94 -23.31
N HIS A 258 0.64 14.88 -24.25
CA HIS A 258 0.45 16.30 -23.94
C HIS A 258 -0.64 16.54 -22.88
N ALA A 259 -1.80 15.93 -23.06
CA ALA A 259 -2.92 16.11 -22.15
C ALA A 259 -2.58 15.72 -20.71
N THR A 260 -1.90 14.57 -20.53
CA THR A 260 -1.45 14.09 -19.21
C THR A 260 -0.36 15.00 -18.64
N CYS A 261 0.63 15.39 -19.46
CA CYS A 261 1.71 16.27 -19.04
C CYS A 261 1.17 17.60 -18.50
N GLU A 262 0.28 18.24 -19.24
CA GLU A 262 -0.34 19.50 -18.83
C GLU A 262 -1.27 19.37 -17.61
N SER A 263 -1.79 18.16 -17.33
CA SER A 263 -2.69 17.91 -16.20
C SER A 263 -1.96 17.76 -14.87
N VAL A 264 -0.65 17.52 -14.85
CA VAL A 264 0.13 17.21 -13.62
C VAL A 264 -0.11 18.23 -12.51
N PHE A 265 -0.17 19.52 -12.82
CA PHE A 265 -0.46 20.58 -11.86
C PHE A 265 -1.87 21.17 -11.96
N LYS A 266 -2.74 20.64 -12.83
CA LYS A 266 -4.14 21.02 -12.84
C LYS A 266 -4.82 20.35 -11.66
N ALA A 267 -5.47 21.12 -10.78
CA ALA A 267 -6.23 20.58 -9.67
C ALA A 267 -7.21 19.54 -10.20
N SER A 268 -7.20 18.32 -9.64
CA SER A 268 -8.23 17.34 -9.91
C SER A 268 -9.58 17.93 -9.52
N ALA A 269 -10.42 18.22 -10.50
CA ALA A 269 -11.79 18.69 -10.27
C ALA A 269 -12.71 17.58 -9.69
N LYS A 270 -12.13 16.55 -9.07
CA LYS A 270 -12.84 15.46 -8.40
C LYS A 270 -12.19 15.21 -7.04
N ALA A 271 -12.73 15.85 -6.03
CA ALA A 271 -12.67 15.38 -4.66
C ALA A 271 -13.88 14.49 -4.40
#